data_b8670596dfe3f30375e398bab8d23c80
#
_entry.id   b8670596dfe3f30375e398bab8d23c80
#
_cell.length_a   1.000
_cell.length_b   1.000
_cell.length_c   1.000
_cell.angle_alpha   90.00
_cell.angle_beta   90.00
_cell.angle_gamma   90.00
#
_symmetry.space_group_name_H-M   'P 1'
#
loop_
_entity.id
_entity.type
_entity.pdbx_description
1 polymer ?
#
loop_
_entity_poly.entity_id
_entity_poly.type
_entity_poly.pdbx_seq_one_letter_code
_entity_poly.pdbx_strand_id
1 'polypeptide(L)'
;MNLIPALAAKARQDARKLSQTHKSLLHVAAENMLSWTRLHHATLGLLASTDLAGMCQVIATEFPVIFDLSQCQLIVESEAEIPDALGMGLIVHPADQIDKATENCGMFLGLPNDAAQKLLIKPTQSLAIIRLPDQLPDPVSQCLLLLGGKTANSFHPDLGSDLLVLLAEMIGVTLAARLELQVSSR
;
A
#
# COMPACT_ATOMS: atom_id res chain seq x y z
N MET A 1 -13.73 3.69 -59.52
CA MET A 1 -13.18 3.38 -58.18
C MET A 1 -14.35 3.29 -57.22
N ASN A 2 -14.62 2.13 -56.62
CA ASN A 2 -15.85 1.89 -55.86
C ASN A 2 -15.62 2.33 -54.41
N LEU A 3 -16.10 3.52 -54.01
CA LEU A 3 -15.93 4.15 -52.71
C LEU A 3 -16.70 3.43 -51.58
N ILE A 4 -17.80 2.74 -51.92
CA ILE A 4 -18.70 2.10 -50.95
C ILE A 4 -18.02 1.00 -50.13
N PRO A 5 -17.24 0.05 -50.73
CA PRO A 5 -16.55 -0.97 -49.94
C PRO A 5 -15.47 -0.41 -49.01
N ALA A 6 -14.78 0.66 -49.43
CA ALA A 6 -13.76 1.30 -48.61
C ALA A 6 -14.36 2.00 -47.38
N LEU A 7 -15.49 2.70 -47.55
CA LEU A 7 -16.24 3.32 -46.47
C LEU A 7 -16.79 2.28 -45.50
N ALA A 8 -17.34 1.18 -46.00
CA ALA A 8 -17.84 0.08 -45.17
C ALA A 8 -16.70 -0.61 -44.37
N ALA A 9 -15.53 -0.79 -44.99
CA ALA A 9 -14.36 -1.34 -44.28
C ALA A 9 -13.88 -0.41 -43.18
N LYS A 10 -13.80 0.88 -43.46
CA LYS A 10 -13.44 1.90 -42.46
C LYS A 10 -14.43 1.94 -41.31
N ALA A 11 -15.73 1.99 -41.56
CA ALA A 11 -16.76 1.96 -40.55
C ALA A 11 -16.68 0.72 -39.64
N ARG A 12 -16.44 -0.46 -40.22
CA ARG A 12 -16.22 -1.70 -39.44
C ARG A 12 -14.95 -1.62 -38.58
N GLN A 13 -13.87 -1.04 -39.09
CA GLN A 13 -12.63 -0.84 -38.33
C GLN A 13 -12.85 0.11 -37.16
N ASP A 14 -13.53 1.22 -37.38
CA ASP A 14 -13.82 2.23 -36.34
C ASP A 14 -14.75 1.63 -35.29
N ALA A 15 -15.76 0.87 -35.65
CA ALA A 15 -16.64 0.14 -34.73
C ALA A 15 -15.86 -0.88 -33.86
N ARG A 16 -14.90 -1.61 -34.47
CA ARG A 16 -14.03 -2.53 -33.69
C ARG A 16 -13.14 -1.80 -32.71
N LYS A 17 -12.50 -0.70 -33.13
CA LYS A 17 -11.68 0.14 -32.23
C LYS A 17 -12.51 0.68 -31.07
N LEU A 18 -13.70 1.24 -31.36
CA LEU A 18 -14.61 1.74 -30.35
C LEU A 18 -15.01 0.64 -29.35
N SER A 19 -15.35 -0.55 -29.84
CA SER A 19 -15.68 -1.69 -29.00
C SER A 19 -14.51 -2.14 -28.11
N GLN A 20 -13.28 -2.13 -28.63
CA GLN A 20 -12.08 -2.45 -27.85
C GLN A 20 -11.82 -1.39 -26.76
N THR A 21 -11.89 -0.10 -27.12
CA THR A 21 -11.74 0.99 -26.16
C THR A 21 -12.79 0.93 -25.06
N HIS A 22 -14.06 0.66 -25.42
CA HIS A 22 -15.14 0.50 -24.46
C HIS A 22 -14.86 -0.65 -23.47
N LYS A 23 -14.44 -1.82 -23.98
CA LYS A 23 -14.07 -2.96 -23.12
C LYS A 23 -12.92 -2.62 -22.17
N SER A 24 -11.89 -1.92 -22.67
CA SER A 24 -10.77 -1.49 -21.84
C SER A 24 -11.21 -0.52 -20.74
N LEU A 25 -12.05 0.46 -21.05
CA LEU A 25 -12.60 1.40 -20.07
C LEU A 25 -13.44 0.70 -19.00
N LEU A 26 -14.29 -0.26 -19.38
CA LEU A 26 -15.07 -1.04 -18.43
C LEU A 26 -14.17 -1.87 -17.50
N HIS A 27 -13.08 -2.45 -18.05
CA HIS A 27 -12.11 -3.20 -17.24
C HIS A 27 -11.44 -2.30 -16.21
N VAL A 28 -10.90 -1.14 -16.63
CA VAL A 28 -10.28 -0.16 -15.72
C VAL A 28 -11.28 0.32 -14.66
N ALA A 29 -12.52 0.60 -15.05
CA ALA A 29 -13.55 1.02 -14.09
C ALA A 29 -13.86 -0.08 -13.05
N ALA A 30 -13.91 -1.34 -13.47
CA ALA A 30 -14.12 -2.47 -12.56
C ALA A 30 -12.93 -2.67 -11.60
N GLU A 31 -11.70 -2.54 -12.08
CA GLU A 31 -10.50 -2.61 -11.25
C GLU A 31 -10.44 -1.47 -10.23
N ASN A 32 -10.76 -0.25 -10.65
CA ASN A 32 -10.86 0.88 -9.74
C ASN A 32 -11.92 0.66 -8.66
N MET A 33 -13.10 0.17 -9.03
CA MET A 33 -14.17 -0.13 -8.07
C MET A 33 -13.73 -1.19 -7.06
N LEU A 34 -13.04 -2.24 -7.50
CA LEU A 34 -12.48 -3.26 -6.61
C LEU A 34 -11.46 -2.65 -5.65
N SER A 35 -10.58 -1.80 -6.13
CA SER A 35 -9.57 -1.11 -5.30
C SER A 35 -10.22 -0.22 -4.24
N TRP A 36 -11.25 0.53 -4.58
CA TRP A 36 -12.04 1.32 -3.62
C TRP A 36 -12.77 0.45 -2.59
N THR A 37 -13.32 -0.68 -3.01
CA THR A 37 -13.97 -1.63 -2.09
C THR A 37 -12.96 -2.20 -1.08
N ARG A 38 -11.77 -2.55 -1.55
CA ARG A 38 -10.67 -3.02 -0.68
C ARG A 38 -10.24 -1.95 0.32
N LEU A 39 -10.04 -0.72 -0.16
CA LEU A 39 -9.68 0.42 0.70
C LEU A 39 -10.76 0.67 1.77
N HIS A 40 -12.03 0.60 1.39
CA HIS A 40 -13.16 0.73 2.33
C HIS A 40 -13.13 -0.35 3.41
N HIS A 41 -12.91 -1.63 3.05
CA HIS A 41 -12.80 -2.71 4.02
C HIS A 41 -11.60 -2.53 4.96
N ALA A 42 -10.44 -2.10 4.43
CA ALA A 42 -9.27 -1.78 5.24
C ALA A 42 -9.57 -0.66 6.25
N THR A 43 -10.26 0.39 5.80
CA THR A 43 -10.72 1.49 6.68
C THR A 43 -11.59 0.98 7.81
N LEU A 44 -12.57 0.15 7.51
CA LEU A 44 -13.47 -0.40 8.54
C LEU A 44 -12.69 -1.24 9.56
N GLY A 45 -11.72 -2.05 9.12
CA GLY A 45 -10.83 -2.80 10.01
C GLY A 45 -10.02 -1.89 10.94
N LEU A 46 -9.41 -0.83 10.39
CA LEU A 46 -8.68 0.17 11.19
C LEU A 46 -9.57 0.87 12.22
N LEU A 47 -10.77 1.28 11.83
CA LEU A 47 -11.73 1.95 12.72
C LEU A 47 -12.26 1.02 13.82
N ALA A 48 -12.42 -0.26 13.52
CA ALA A 48 -12.87 -1.26 14.49
C ALA A 48 -11.80 -1.61 15.53
N SER A 49 -10.51 -1.35 15.27
CA SER A 49 -9.45 -1.56 16.23
C SER A 49 -9.60 -0.60 17.42
N THR A 50 -9.39 -1.07 18.64
CA THR A 50 -9.57 -0.26 19.87
C THR A 50 -8.28 0.38 20.34
N ASP A 51 -7.14 -0.22 20.04
CA ASP A 51 -5.82 0.20 20.47
C ASP A 51 -4.77 0.00 19.35
N LEU A 52 -3.54 0.38 19.65
CA LEU A 52 -2.42 0.28 18.70
C LEU A 52 -2.12 -1.17 18.34
N ALA A 53 -2.14 -2.08 19.30
CA ALA A 53 -1.85 -3.50 19.05
C ALA A 53 -2.91 -4.14 18.13
N GLY A 54 -4.18 -3.85 18.37
CA GLY A 54 -5.28 -4.28 17.50
C GLY A 54 -5.16 -3.70 16.09
N MET A 55 -4.77 -2.44 15.96
CA MET A 55 -4.53 -1.80 14.67
C MET A 55 -3.38 -2.47 13.90
N CYS A 56 -2.24 -2.72 14.55
CA CYS A 56 -1.11 -3.42 13.95
C CYS A 56 -1.49 -4.85 13.55
N GLN A 57 -2.31 -5.52 14.36
CA GLN A 57 -2.83 -6.85 14.04
C GLN A 57 -3.71 -6.83 12.77
N VAL A 58 -4.62 -5.89 12.63
CA VAL A 58 -5.44 -5.72 11.42
C VAL A 58 -4.55 -5.53 10.20
N ILE A 59 -3.53 -4.66 10.29
CA ILE A 59 -2.59 -4.42 9.19
C ILE A 59 -1.80 -5.69 8.86
N ALA A 60 -1.33 -6.45 9.85
CA ALA A 60 -0.51 -7.61 9.62
C ALA A 60 -1.31 -8.85 9.13
N THR A 61 -2.59 -8.98 9.49
CA THR A 61 -3.38 -10.18 9.21
C THR A 61 -4.50 -9.99 8.22
N GLU A 62 -5.24 -8.87 8.27
CA GLU A 62 -6.38 -8.63 7.40
C GLU A 62 -5.99 -7.95 6.08
N PHE A 63 -5.06 -6.99 6.10
CA PHE A 63 -4.62 -6.32 4.88
C PHE A 63 -4.04 -7.25 3.83
N PRO A 64 -3.19 -8.26 4.17
CA PRO A 64 -2.76 -9.26 3.19
C PRO A 64 -3.90 -9.97 2.49
N VAL A 65 -5.01 -10.24 3.19
CA VAL A 65 -6.20 -10.89 2.61
C VAL A 65 -6.99 -9.89 1.76
N ILE A 66 -7.25 -8.68 2.27
CA ILE A 66 -8.04 -7.65 1.58
C ILE A 66 -7.38 -7.23 0.26
N PHE A 67 -6.06 -7.01 0.27
CA PHE A 67 -5.31 -6.49 -0.88
C PHE A 67 -4.64 -7.58 -1.71
N ASP A 68 -4.79 -8.86 -1.34
CA ASP A 68 -4.12 -10.01 -2.00
C ASP A 68 -2.59 -9.90 -1.96
N LEU A 69 -2.05 -9.61 -0.78
CA LEU A 69 -0.61 -9.45 -0.52
C LEU A 69 -0.01 -10.68 0.13
N SER A 70 1.32 -10.81 0.11
CA SER A 70 2.08 -11.83 0.85
C SER A 70 2.24 -11.45 2.32
N GLN A 71 2.41 -10.15 2.60
CA GLN A 71 2.56 -9.57 3.94
C GLN A 71 2.23 -8.08 3.94
N CYS A 72 1.93 -7.58 5.13
CA CYS A 72 1.78 -6.15 5.39
C CYS A 72 2.25 -5.87 6.82
N GLN A 73 2.99 -4.77 7.04
CA GLN A 73 3.52 -4.44 8.35
C GLN A 73 3.79 -2.95 8.52
N LEU A 74 3.73 -2.47 9.76
CA LEU A 74 4.22 -1.16 10.15
C LEU A 74 5.65 -1.27 10.65
N ILE A 75 6.53 -0.43 10.13
CA ILE A 75 7.93 -0.32 10.52
C ILE A 75 8.14 1.04 11.16
N VAL A 76 8.79 1.07 12.30
CA VAL A 76 9.24 2.30 12.96
C VAL A 76 10.73 2.45 12.72
N GLU A 77 11.13 3.63 12.24
CA GLU A 77 12.52 4.02 12.09
C GLU A 77 13.05 4.53 13.42
N SER A 78 13.94 3.78 14.05
CA SER A 78 14.55 4.18 15.30
C SER A 78 15.90 3.49 15.50
N GLU A 79 16.88 4.25 16.01
CA GLU A 79 18.18 3.74 16.46
C GLU A 79 18.10 3.15 17.88
N ALA A 80 17.08 3.50 18.63
CA ALA A 80 16.86 3.00 19.97
C ALA A 80 15.83 1.88 20.00
N GLU A 81 16.01 0.95 20.95
CA GLU A 81 14.96 -0.02 21.25
C GLU A 81 13.71 0.71 21.76
N ILE A 82 12.57 0.45 21.14
CA ILE A 82 11.29 0.95 21.63
C ILE A 82 10.72 -0.10 22.58
N PRO A 83 10.61 0.20 23.89
CA PRO A 83 10.03 -0.73 24.85
C PRO A 83 8.63 -1.17 24.38
N ASP A 84 8.35 -2.47 24.45
CA ASP A 84 7.07 -3.07 24.08
C ASP A 84 6.64 -2.95 22.60
N ALA A 85 7.51 -2.45 21.70
CA ALA A 85 7.19 -2.34 20.27
C ALA A 85 6.70 -3.66 19.66
N LEU A 86 7.37 -4.76 19.99
CA LEU A 86 6.96 -6.11 19.57
C LEU A 86 5.60 -6.52 20.14
N GLY A 87 5.30 -6.15 21.38
CA GLY A 87 3.98 -6.38 22.01
C GLY A 87 2.86 -5.56 21.33
N MET A 88 3.22 -4.44 20.71
CA MET A 88 2.31 -3.60 19.92
C MET A 88 2.22 -4.03 18.45
N GLY A 89 3.02 -5.00 18.00
CA GLY A 89 3.05 -5.45 16.60
C GLY A 89 3.81 -4.52 15.65
N LEU A 90 4.60 -3.59 16.20
CA LEU A 90 5.50 -2.72 15.44
C LEU A 90 6.86 -3.40 15.25
N ILE A 91 7.45 -3.19 14.09
CA ILE A 91 8.80 -3.66 13.79
C ILE A 91 9.73 -2.45 13.76
N VAL A 92 10.85 -2.54 14.48
CA VAL A 92 11.82 -1.44 14.58
C VAL A 92 13.01 -1.75 13.69
N HIS A 93 13.39 -0.81 12.85
CA HIS A 93 14.59 -0.87 12.02
C HIS A 93 15.38 0.45 12.09
N PRO A 94 16.73 0.40 12.03
CA PRO A 94 17.55 1.59 11.94
C PRO A 94 17.31 2.38 10.65
N ALA A 95 17.47 3.71 10.71
CA ALA A 95 17.30 4.61 9.58
C ALA A 95 18.14 4.22 8.37
N ASP A 96 19.39 3.85 8.60
CA ASP A 96 20.33 3.48 7.55
C ASP A 96 19.90 2.25 6.73
N GLN A 97 19.16 1.32 7.34
CA GLN A 97 18.60 0.15 6.65
C GLN A 97 17.41 0.54 5.79
N ILE A 98 16.56 1.43 6.31
CA ILE A 98 15.37 1.91 5.62
C ILE A 98 15.79 2.76 4.41
N ASP A 99 16.73 3.68 4.58
CA ASP A 99 17.24 4.53 3.50
C ASP A 99 17.85 3.72 2.36
N LYS A 100 18.61 2.67 2.68
CA LYS A 100 19.13 1.73 1.68
C LYS A 100 18.02 0.93 0.98
N ALA A 101 16.99 0.55 1.71
CA ALA A 101 15.87 -0.21 1.17
C ALA A 101 14.98 0.64 0.25
N THR A 102 14.78 1.90 0.59
CA THR A 102 13.95 2.86 -0.14
C THR A 102 14.72 3.73 -1.15
N GLU A 103 16.04 3.55 -1.27
CA GLU A 103 16.92 4.37 -2.12
C GLU A 103 16.80 5.86 -1.78
N ASN A 104 16.66 6.20 -0.50
CA ASN A 104 16.41 7.54 0.04
C ASN A 104 15.14 8.23 -0.51
N CYS A 105 14.17 7.45 -0.97
CA CYS A 105 12.89 7.96 -1.44
C CYS A 105 11.82 7.85 -0.35
N GLY A 106 10.88 8.78 -0.33
CA GLY A 106 9.72 8.72 0.57
C GLY A 106 8.75 7.58 0.26
N MET A 107 8.81 7.08 -0.98
CA MET A 107 8.06 5.92 -1.44
C MET A 107 8.95 5.08 -2.36
N PHE A 108 8.92 3.77 -2.17
CA PHE A 108 9.58 2.78 -3.03
C PHE A 108 8.56 1.80 -3.59
N LEU A 109 8.61 1.56 -4.90
CA LEU A 109 7.81 0.54 -5.60
C LEU A 109 8.74 -0.26 -6.50
N GLY A 110 8.72 -1.58 -6.38
CA GLY A 110 9.53 -2.42 -7.28
C GLY A 110 9.91 -3.77 -6.71
N LEU A 111 10.95 -4.34 -7.27
CA LEU A 111 11.55 -5.59 -6.77
C LEU A 111 12.36 -5.28 -5.50
N PRO A 112 12.28 -6.11 -4.44
CA PRO A 112 13.05 -5.89 -3.23
C PRO A 112 14.55 -6.00 -3.51
N ASN A 113 15.30 -4.96 -3.19
CA ASN A 113 16.77 -4.98 -3.18
C ASN A 113 17.29 -5.73 -1.94
N ASP A 114 18.61 -5.95 -1.84
CA ASP A 114 19.22 -6.71 -0.74
C ASP A 114 18.97 -6.08 0.64
N ALA A 115 18.85 -4.76 0.72
CA ALA A 115 18.53 -4.05 1.96
C ALA A 115 17.06 -4.24 2.31
N ALA A 116 16.17 -4.10 1.34
CA ALA A 116 14.72 -4.30 1.52
C ALA A 116 14.39 -5.75 1.93
N GLN A 117 15.15 -6.73 1.46
CA GLN A 117 14.96 -8.13 1.88
C GLN A 117 15.14 -8.34 3.39
N LYS A 118 15.98 -7.54 4.04
CA LYS A 118 16.19 -7.61 5.49
C LYS A 118 15.02 -7.04 6.30
N LEU A 119 14.18 -6.21 5.68
CA LEU A 119 12.97 -5.67 6.29
C LEU A 119 11.79 -6.65 6.21
N LEU A 120 11.90 -7.71 5.42
CA LEU A 120 10.81 -8.64 5.13
C LEU A 120 10.74 -9.77 6.17
N ILE A 121 9.52 -10.07 6.66
CA ILE A 121 9.25 -11.26 7.45
C ILE A 121 9.11 -12.50 6.56
N LYS A 122 8.53 -12.31 5.37
CA LYS A 122 8.31 -13.40 4.39
C LYS A 122 8.88 -12.99 3.03
N PRO A 123 9.36 -13.94 2.23
CA PRO A 123 9.76 -13.68 0.86
C PRO A 123 8.61 -13.05 0.06
N THR A 124 8.91 -12.04 -0.75
CA THR A 124 7.94 -11.35 -1.59
C THR A 124 8.52 -11.11 -2.97
N GLN A 125 7.66 -11.04 -3.99
CA GLN A 125 8.11 -10.86 -5.39
C GLN A 125 8.16 -9.39 -5.81
N SER A 126 7.41 -8.53 -5.15
CA SER A 126 7.48 -7.07 -5.32
C SER A 126 7.17 -6.39 -3.99
N LEU A 127 7.55 -5.13 -3.86
CA LEU A 127 7.51 -4.41 -2.61
C LEU A 127 7.02 -2.98 -2.83
N ALA A 128 6.15 -2.52 -1.93
CA ALA A 128 5.88 -1.11 -1.74
C ALA A 128 6.27 -0.72 -0.30
N ILE A 129 7.02 0.35 -0.16
CA ILE A 129 7.30 1.00 1.12
C ILE A 129 6.86 2.45 0.99
N ILE A 130 6.09 2.93 1.93
CA ILE A 130 5.62 4.30 1.96
C ILE A 130 5.74 4.87 3.38
N ARG A 131 6.34 6.07 3.50
CA ARG A 131 6.38 6.80 4.77
C ARG A 131 4.97 7.28 5.11
N LEU A 132 4.58 7.13 6.37
CA LEU A 132 3.36 7.75 6.89
C LEU A 132 3.57 9.26 7.04
N PRO A 133 2.49 10.07 7.09
CA PRO A 133 2.61 11.52 7.27
C PRO A 133 3.39 11.92 8.53
N ASP A 134 4.20 12.97 8.45
CA ASP A 134 5.15 13.45 9.48
C ASP A 134 4.52 14.04 10.76
N GLN A 135 3.26 13.74 11.05
CA GLN A 135 2.53 14.32 12.19
C GLN A 135 2.35 13.34 13.35
N LEU A 136 3.10 12.25 13.34
CA LEU A 136 3.01 11.24 14.40
C LEU A 136 3.86 11.63 15.60
N PRO A 137 3.37 11.44 16.85
CA PRO A 137 4.16 11.71 18.05
C PRO A 137 5.26 10.65 18.25
N ASP A 138 6.32 11.03 18.98
CA ASP A 138 7.33 10.07 19.39
C ASP A 138 6.70 8.95 20.26
N PRO A 139 7.20 7.71 20.17
CA PRO A 139 8.39 7.23 19.42
C PRO A 139 8.10 6.76 17.99
N VAL A 140 6.91 6.97 17.44
CA VAL A 140 6.50 6.51 16.11
C VAL A 140 6.50 7.62 15.06
N SER A 141 7.19 8.71 15.32
CA SER A 141 7.27 9.89 14.45
C SER A 141 7.76 9.56 13.04
N GLN A 142 8.58 8.54 12.89
CA GLN A 142 9.07 8.01 11.62
C GLN A 142 8.52 6.59 11.40
N CYS A 143 7.31 6.49 10.90
CA CYS A 143 6.67 5.22 10.63
C CYS A 143 6.47 5.00 9.13
N LEU A 144 6.62 3.75 8.70
CA LEU A 144 6.46 3.32 7.30
C LEU A 144 5.46 2.16 7.23
N LEU A 145 4.72 2.15 6.14
CA LEU A 145 3.92 0.98 5.73
C LEU A 145 4.70 0.18 4.70
N LEU A 146 4.91 -1.10 4.98
CA LEU A 146 5.51 -2.06 4.06
C LEU A 146 4.44 -3.03 3.56
N LEU A 147 4.34 -3.18 2.23
CA LEU A 147 3.41 -4.05 1.53
C LEU A 147 4.17 -5.01 0.63
N GLY A 148 4.08 -6.31 0.87
CA GLY A 148 4.71 -7.34 0.04
C GLY A 148 3.76 -7.91 -0.99
N GLY A 149 4.10 -7.80 -2.27
CA GLY A 149 3.32 -8.35 -3.38
C GLY A 149 3.58 -9.83 -3.63
N LYS A 150 2.55 -10.57 -4.02
CA LYS A 150 2.63 -12.00 -4.40
C LYS A 150 3.26 -12.21 -5.77
N THR A 151 3.19 -11.20 -6.64
CA THR A 151 3.74 -11.24 -8.00
C THR A 151 4.69 -10.08 -8.24
N ALA A 152 5.59 -10.20 -9.21
CA ALA A 152 6.52 -9.14 -9.57
C ALA A 152 5.81 -7.86 -10.05
N ASN A 153 4.58 -7.98 -10.55
CA ASN A 153 3.79 -6.88 -11.07
C ASN A 153 2.81 -6.28 -10.04
N SER A 154 2.75 -6.81 -8.81
CA SER A 154 1.84 -6.26 -7.78
C SER A 154 2.20 -4.81 -7.42
N PHE A 155 3.49 -4.49 -7.40
CA PHE A 155 4.01 -3.14 -7.16
C PHE A 155 5.06 -2.79 -8.22
N HIS A 156 4.58 -2.40 -9.40
CA HIS A 156 5.44 -1.92 -10.47
C HIS A 156 5.63 -0.40 -10.34
N PRO A 157 6.82 0.16 -10.65
CA PRO A 157 7.06 1.61 -10.55
C PRO A 157 6.09 2.50 -11.34
N ASP A 158 5.51 1.98 -12.43
CA ASP A 158 4.53 2.70 -13.26
C ASP A 158 3.08 2.61 -12.72
N LEU A 159 2.84 1.89 -11.61
CA LEU A 159 1.53 1.85 -10.97
C LEU A 159 1.21 3.20 -10.32
N GLY A 160 -0.02 3.66 -10.49
CA GLY A 160 -0.51 4.84 -9.81
C GLY A 160 -0.39 4.68 -8.28
N SER A 161 0.26 5.64 -7.63
CA SER A 161 0.53 5.62 -6.19
C SER A 161 -0.62 6.20 -5.35
N ASP A 162 -1.65 6.78 -5.97
CA ASP A 162 -2.71 7.53 -5.29
C ASP A 162 -3.41 6.73 -4.19
N LEU A 163 -3.74 5.46 -4.46
CA LEU A 163 -4.37 4.58 -3.47
C LEU A 163 -3.43 4.23 -2.30
N LEU A 164 -2.13 4.10 -2.57
CA LEU A 164 -1.13 3.85 -1.53
C LEU A 164 -0.94 5.08 -0.64
N VAL A 165 -0.95 6.27 -1.22
CA VAL A 165 -0.91 7.53 -0.46
C VAL A 165 -2.14 7.66 0.43
N LEU A 166 -3.34 7.45 -0.12
CA LEU A 166 -4.59 7.46 0.65
C LEU A 166 -4.57 6.44 1.80
N LEU A 167 -4.08 5.23 1.55
CA LEU A 167 -3.95 4.19 2.57
C LEU A 167 -2.98 4.63 3.67
N ALA A 168 -1.83 5.20 3.32
CA ALA A 168 -0.85 5.71 4.27
C ALA A 168 -1.41 6.87 5.12
N GLU A 169 -2.13 7.81 4.50
CA GLU A 169 -2.81 8.89 5.21
C GLU A 169 -3.84 8.36 6.21
N MET A 170 -4.69 7.40 5.80
CA MET A 170 -5.68 6.80 6.67
C MET A 170 -5.04 6.07 7.87
N ILE A 171 -3.97 5.32 7.62
CA ILE A 171 -3.21 4.65 8.68
C ILE A 171 -2.59 5.70 9.61
N GLY A 172 -1.97 6.75 9.07
CA GLY A 172 -1.35 7.83 9.84
C GLY A 172 -2.34 8.52 10.78
N VAL A 173 -3.50 8.93 10.27
CA VAL A 173 -4.56 9.57 11.07
C VAL A 173 -5.08 8.62 12.15
N THR A 174 -5.31 7.35 11.82
CA THR A 174 -5.80 6.36 12.79
C THR A 174 -4.75 6.09 13.87
N LEU A 175 -3.47 5.97 13.48
CA LEU A 175 -2.35 5.75 14.38
C LEU A 175 -2.20 6.92 15.38
N ALA A 176 -2.22 8.16 14.90
CA ALA A 176 -2.18 9.36 15.73
C ALA A 176 -3.30 9.36 16.78
N ALA A 177 -4.53 9.10 16.35
CA ALA A 177 -5.68 9.04 17.26
C ALA A 177 -5.55 7.95 18.33
N ARG A 178 -5.00 6.77 18.00
CA ARG A 178 -4.77 5.69 18.99
C ARG A 178 -3.68 6.03 20.00
N LEU A 179 -2.62 6.71 19.54
CA LEU A 179 -1.54 7.14 20.45
C LEU A 179 -2.01 8.21 21.44
N GLU A 180 -2.80 9.19 21.00
CA GLU A 180 -3.37 10.21 21.88
C GLU A 180 -4.27 9.60 22.96
N LEU A 181 -5.09 8.60 22.61
CA LEU A 181 -5.92 7.88 23.57
C LEU A 181 -5.10 7.10 24.60
N GLN A 182 -3.96 6.52 24.23
CA GLN A 182 -3.08 5.82 25.16
C GLN A 182 -2.38 6.77 26.14
N VAL A 183 -1.98 7.96 25.68
CA VAL A 183 -1.37 8.99 26.55
C VAL A 183 -2.38 9.53 27.55
N SER A 184 -3.64 9.72 27.14
CA SER A 184 -4.71 10.25 27.99
C SER A 184 -5.23 9.26 29.05
N SER A 185 -4.91 7.97 28.90
CA SER A 185 -5.34 6.89 29.81
C SER A 185 -4.29 6.47 30.85
N ARG A 186 -3.12 7.12 30.87
CA ARG A 186 -2.04 6.98 31.85
C ARG A 186 -2.03 8.14 32.84
#